data_6e5450d1b24d7b44cd62453f9047151e
#
_entry.id   6e5450d1b24d7b44cd62453f9047151e
#
_cell.length_a   1.000
_cell.length_b   1.000
_cell.length_c   1.000
_cell.angle_alpha   90.00
_cell.angle_beta   90.00
_cell.angle_gamma   90.00
#
_symmetry.space_group_name_H-M   'P 1'
#
loop_
_entity.id
_entity.type
_entity.pdbx_description
1 polymer ?
#
loop_
_entity_poly.entity_id
_entity_poly.type
_entity_poly.pdbx_seq_one_letter_code
_entity_poly.pdbx_strand_id
1 'polypeptide(L)'
;MSDETLRTMIRSYMSTEQPSYQIGWQGGEPTLMGVDFFRRVVEYQQKFGRSGASVANGLQTNGTLITPDLARHLAEFHFLTGVSIDGPRYLHDKYRLAYGGGGSHDDVMRGIRTLREYQAEFNTLTLVNEANVKEPVQTYHYLCDNGFLFHQYIPCVEPDENRHVLPFSTSGEEWGEFLCHIFDEWYRHDTRRVSVRLFDAVLALLVDGVRNVCPFGDDCRQYFVVEYNGDVFPCDFFVEKRLRLGNVTSDAFETMQDSPVYANFGRQKSCWHSDCDDCEFGWICQGDCLKHRLCTGGGDPRRLSDLCPGWKLFYSHTMKRFETLAEEVRAERRRSAMMQRLSMGQPLPGRNDPCPCGSGRKFKKCCGRRT
;
A
#
# COMPACT_ATOMS: atom_id res chain seq x y z
N MET A 1 21.38 -6.97 7.30
CA MET A 1 21.08 -7.12 8.75
C MET A 1 21.84 -8.34 9.28
N SER A 2 22.48 -8.21 10.46
CA SER A 2 23.13 -9.36 11.11
C SER A 2 22.07 -10.31 11.68
N ASP A 3 22.47 -11.56 11.91
CA ASP A 3 21.58 -12.55 12.53
C ASP A 3 21.16 -12.16 13.96
N GLU A 4 22.07 -11.59 14.71
CA GLU A 4 21.82 -11.07 16.06
C GLU A 4 20.79 -9.93 16.05
N THR A 5 20.93 -8.97 15.13
CA THR A 5 19.97 -7.88 14.97
C THR A 5 18.59 -8.39 14.57
N LEU A 6 18.54 -9.30 13.58
CA LEU A 6 17.29 -9.94 13.13
C LEU A 6 16.58 -10.67 14.28
N ARG A 7 17.33 -11.51 14.99
CA ARG A 7 16.80 -12.28 16.13
C ARG A 7 16.27 -11.35 17.24
N THR A 8 17.01 -10.30 17.57
CA THR A 8 16.64 -9.38 18.64
C THR A 8 15.41 -8.56 18.23
N MET A 9 15.38 -8.06 17.00
CA MET A 9 14.22 -7.34 16.44
C MET A 9 12.95 -8.18 16.49
N ILE A 10 12.99 -9.42 15.96
CA ILE A 10 11.82 -10.30 15.94
C ILE A 10 11.40 -10.65 17.35
N ARG A 11 12.34 -11.01 18.24
CA ARG A 11 12.02 -11.31 19.63
C ARG A 11 11.34 -10.14 20.34
N SER A 12 11.88 -8.93 20.22
CA SER A 12 11.32 -7.72 20.83
C SER A 12 9.94 -7.40 20.25
N TYR A 13 9.77 -7.46 18.92
CA TYR A 13 8.50 -7.21 18.29
C TYR A 13 7.43 -8.23 18.65
N MET A 14 7.77 -9.54 18.65
CA MET A 14 6.83 -10.59 19.01
C MET A 14 6.46 -10.60 20.52
N SER A 15 7.23 -9.92 21.38
CA SER A 15 6.90 -9.76 22.79
C SER A 15 5.87 -8.66 23.06
N THR A 16 5.59 -7.79 22.09
CA THR A 16 4.52 -6.78 22.22
C THR A 16 3.14 -7.46 22.20
N GLU A 17 2.17 -6.89 22.91
CA GLU A 17 0.82 -7.46 22.97
C GLU A 17 -0.05 -6.94 21.84
N GLN A 18 -0.01 -7.62 20.69
CA GLN A 18 -0.79 -7.28 19.50
C GLN A 18 -1.66 -8.46 19.05
N PRO A 19 -2.84 -8.19 18.45
CA PRO A 19 -3.71 -9.24 17.89
C PRO A 19 -3.10 -9.89 16.64
N SER A 20 -2.28 -9.14 15.91
CA SER A 20 -1.56 -9.59 14.71
C SER A 20 -0.26 -8.81 14.55
N TYR A 21 0.72 -9.46 13.93
CA TYR A 21 2.03 -8.89 13.64
C TYR A 21 2.21 -8.79 12.13
N GLN A 22 2.73 -7.66 11.66
CA GLN A 22 3.00 -7.44 10.24
C GLN A 22 4.44 -6.96 10.08
N ILE A 23 5.20 -7.61 9.19
CA ILE A 23 6.58 -7.23 8.87
C ILE A 23 6.70 -7.08 7.36
N GLY A 24 7.12 -5.91 6.89
CA GLY A 24 7.47 -5.64 5.51
C GLY A 24 8.99 -5.67 5.30
N TRP A 25 9.45 -6.53 4.44
CA TRP A 25 10.87 -6.64 4.05
C TRP A 25 11.10 -5.81 2.78
N GLN A 26 11.76 -4.69 2.93
CA GLN A 26 12.06 -3.75 1.83
C GLN A 26 13.40 -3.03 2.07
N GLY A 27 13.76 -2.12 1.17
CA GLY A 27 14.97 -1.32 1.24
C GLY A 27 16.14 -2.00 0.51
N GLY A 28 16.86 -1.25 -0.34
CA GLY A 28 17.79 -1.82 -1.29
C GLY A 28 17.12 -2.95 -2.10
N GLU A 29 17.70 -4.15 -2.07
CA GLU A 29 17.07 -5.34 -2.63
C GLU A 29 17.12 -6.49 -1.60
N PRO A 30 16.00 -6.81 -0.93
CA PRO A 30 15.98 -7.81 0.13
C PRO A 30 16.37 -9.22 -0.31
N THR A 31 16.13 -9.58 -1.57
CA THR A 31 16.46 -10.92 -2.09
C THR A 31 17.97 -11.19 -2.19
N LEU A 32 18.81 -10.15 -2.11
CA LEU A 32 20.26 -10.30 -1.94
C LEU A 32 20.65 -11.05 -0.66
N MET A 33 19.78 -11.06 0.34
CA MET A 33 20.01 -11.80 1.59
C MET A 33 19.89 -13.32 1.41
N GLY A 34 19.33 -13.79 0.29
CA GLY A 34 19.11 -15.20 -0.02
C GLY A 34 18.00 -15.84 0.82
N VAL A 35 17.58 -17.05 0.43
CA VAL A 35 16.47 -17.78 1.06
C VAL A 35 16.73 -18.11 2.53
N ASP A 36 17.97 -18.35 2.92
CA ASP A 36 18.31 -18.71 4.31
C ASP A 36 18.05 -17.58 5.31
N PHE A 37 18.11 -16.33 4.86
CA PHE A 37 17.68 -15.20 5.69
C PHE A 37 16.18 -15.30 5.99
N PHE A 38 15.33 -15.54 4.98
CA PHE A 38 13.89 -15.63 5.15
C PHE A 38 13.47 -16.90 5.92
N ARG A 39 14.24 -18.00 5.83
CA ARG A 39 14.06 -19.17 6.70
C ARG A 39 14.27 -18.81 8.17
N ARG A 40 15.34 -18.08 8.49
CA ARG A 40 15.58 -17.60 9.86
C ARG A 40 14.52 -16.62 10.34
N VAL A 41 13.99 -15.77 9.47
CA VAL A 41 12.85 -14.90 9.80
C VAL A 41 11.69 -15.72 10.35
N VAL A 42 11.25 -16.73 9.62
CA VAL A 42 10.12 -17.59 10.02
C VAL A 42 10.47 -18.41 11.27
N GLU A 43 11.68 -18.96 11.35
CA GLU A 43 12.14 -19.69 12.53
C GLU A 43 12.04 -18.82 13.80
N TYR A 44 12.49 -17.55 13.73
CA TYR A 44 12.42 -16.65 14.89
C TYR A 44 10.99 -16.21 15.20
N GLN A 45 10.15 -16.00 14.18
CA GLN A 45 8.73 -15.73 14.39
C GLN A 45 8.01 -16.88 15.08
N GLN A 46 8.26 -18.12 14.67
CA GLN A 46 7.73 -19.33 15.31
C GLN A 46 8.26 -19.52 16.73
N LYS A 47 9.55 -19.25 16.94
CA LYS A 47 10.21 -19.40 18.25
C LYS A 47 9.74 -18.41 19.30
N PHE A 48 9.52 -17.16 18.90
CA PHE A 48 9.21 -16.06 19.83
C PHE A 48 7.72 -15.66 19.81
N GLY A 49 6.96 -16.10 18.81
CA GLY A 49 5.54 -15.86 18.71
C GLY A 49 4.72 -16.61 19.74
N ARG A 50 3.62 -16.02 20.17
CA ARG A 50 2.64 -16.70 21.04
C ARG A 50 1.83 -17.68 20.19
N SER A 51 1.41 -18.78 20.81
CA SER A 51 0.50 -19.75 20.17
C SER A 51 -0.79 -19.04 19.71
N GLY A 52 -1.15 -19.23 18.45
CA GLY A 52 -2.33 -18.59 17.85
C GLY A 52 -2.12 -17.15 17.38
N ALA A 53 -0.92 -16.58 17.51
CA ALA A 53 -0.63 -15.26 16.95
C ALA A 53 -0.66 -15.30 15.42
N SER A 54 -1.32 -14.33 14.80
CA SER A 54 -1.29 -14.14 13.35
C SER A 54 -0.05 -13.32 12.97
N VAL A 55 0.74 -13.82 12.04
CA VAL A 55 1.93 -13.12 11.52
C VAL A 55 1.83 -13.03 10.00
N ALA A 56 1.90 -11.82 9.47
CA ALA A 56 1.93 -11.56 8.03
C ALA A 56 3.30 -11.00 7.62
N ASN A 57 3.88 -11.56 6.57
CA ASN A 57 5.10 -11.06 5.97
C ASN A 57 4.83 -10.50 4.57
N GLY A 58 5.31 -9.29 4.30
CA GLY A 58 5.41 -8.72 2.97
C GLY A 58 6.86 -8.67 2.50
N LEU A 59 7.11 -8.93 1.22
CA LEU A 59 8.41 -8.77 0.60
C LEU A 59 8.29 -7.83 -0.59
N GLN A 60 9.05 -6.73 -0.60
CA GLN A 60 9.11 -5.83 -1.74
C GLN A 60 10.44 -6.00 -2.45
N THR A 61 10.40 -6.35 -3.74
CA THR A 61 11.59 -6.72 -4.51
C THR A 61 11.54 -6.21 -5.95
N ASN A 62 12.72 -6.00 -6.55
CA ASN A 62 12.84 -5.79 -7.98
C ASN A 62 12.57 -7.07 -8.81
N GLY A 63 12.40 -8.22 -8.17
CA GLY A 63 12.02 -9.49 -8.81
C GLY A 63 13.13 -10.21 -9.59
N THR A 64 14.31 -9.65 -9.72
CA THR A 64 15.37 -10.20 -10.62
C THR A 64 16.05 -11.44 -10.04
N LEU A 65 16.03 -11.61 -8.71
CA LEU A 65 16.74 -12.67 -8.00
C LEU A 65 15.81 -13.75 -7.38
N ILE A 66 14.57 -13.84 -7.84
CA ILE A 66 13.64 -14.87 -7.39
C ILE A 66 14.09 -16.25 -7.91
N THR A 67 14.51 -17.10 -6.98
CA THR A 67 14.89 -18.48 -7.25
C THR A 67 13.74 -19.44 -6.92
N PRO A 68 13.74 -20.70 -7.48
CA PRO A 68 12.77 -21.72 -7.10
C PRO A 68 12.66 -21.96 -5.60
N ASP A 69 13.79 -22.00 -4.90
CA ASP A 69 13.81 -22.23 -3.43
C ASP A 69 13.20 -21.06 -2.66
N LEU A 70 13.47 -19.82 -3.09
CA LEU A 70 12.86 -18.65 -2.48
C LEU A 70 11.36 -18.62 -2.77
N ALA A 71 10.93 -18.85 -4.02
CA ALA A 71 9.51 -18.85 -4.37
C ALA A 71 8.73 -19.92 -3.60
N ARG A 72 9.29 -21.12 -3.42
CA ARG A 72 8.70 -22.19 -2.59
C ARG A 72 8.52 -21.73 -1.14
N HIS A 73 9.55 -21.12 -0.56
CA HIS A 73 9.50 -20.62 0.82
C HIS A 73 8.45 -19.51 0.98
N LEU A 74 8.39 -18.55 0.03
CA LEU A 74 7.41 -17.47 0.05
C LEU A 74 5.97 -18.01 -0.05
N ALA A 75 5.74 -19.03 -0.88
CA ALA A 75 4.44 -19.69 -1.01
C ALA A 75 4.06 -20.46 0.27
N GLU A 76 4.97 -21.26 0.81
CA GLU A 76 4.76 -22.08 2.01
C GLU A 76 4.35 -21.24 3.23
N PHE A 77 4.97 -20.07 3.39
CA PHE A 77 4.72 -19.17 4.53
C PHE A 77 3.85 -17.95 4.18
N HIS A 78 3.16 -17.98 3.05
CA HIS A 78 2.20 -16.95 2.61
C HIS A 78 2.75 -15.53 2.66
N PHE A 79 3.98 -15.33 2.17
CA PHE A 79 4.50 -13.98 1.97
C PHE A 79 3.75 -13.29 0.84
N LEU A 80 3.27 -12.07 1.07
CA LEU A 80 2.79 -11.23 -0.02
C LEU A 80 3.97 -10.55 -0.69
N THR A 81 4.26 -10.93 -1.95
CA THR A 81 5.40 -10.40 -2.68
C THR A 81 5.01 -9.24 -3.58
N GLY A 82 5.51 -8.05 -3.29
CA GLY A 82 5.39 -6.88 -4.17
C GLY A 82 6.53 -6.87 -5.18
N VAL A 83 6.23 -7.10 -6.47
CA VAL A 83 7.23 -7.11 -7.54
C VAL A 83 7.21 -5.79 -8.30
N SER A 84 8.36 -5.13 -8.38
CA SER A 84 8.51 -3.87 -9.11
C SER A 84 8.52 -4.11 -10.62
N ILE A 85 7.53 -3.55 -11.32
CA ILE A 85 7.47 -3.55 -12.78
C ILE A 85 6.77 -2.28 -13.28
N ASP A 86 7.45 -1.50 -14.14
CA ASP A 86 7.01 -0.15 -14.51
C ASP A 86 6.30 -0.10 -15.88
N GLY A 87 5.81 -1.24 -16.38
CA GLY A 87 5.10 -1.36 -17.64
C GLY A 87 5.86 -2.19 -18.69
N PRO A 88 5.59 -2.00 -19.98
CA PRO A 88 6.30 -2.67 -21.08
C PRO A 88 7.82 -2.46 -20.99
N ARG A 89 8.59 -3.38 -21.62
CA ARG A 89 10.06 -3.36 -21.60
C ARG A 89 10.67 -1.98 -21.83
N TYR A 90 10.22 -1.26 -22.85
CA TYR A 90 10.81 0.04 -23.23
C TYR A 90 10.58 1.14 -22.18
N LEU A 91 9.51 1.05 -21.36
CA LEU A 91 9.27 1.92 -20.22
C LEU A 91 10.06 1.47 -18.99
N HIS A 92 9.99 0.17 -18.69
CA HIS A 92 10.67 -0.42 -17.54
C HIS A 92 12.18 -0.24 -17.62
N ASP A 93 12.78 -0.63 -18.75
CA ASP A 93 14.24 -0.63 -18.94
C ASP A 93 14.84 0.77 -19.08
N LYS A 94 14.03 1.83 -19.11
CA LYS A 94 14.53 3.20 -19.12
C LYS A 94 15.22 3.57 -17.79
N TYR A 95 14.67 3.12 -16.67
CA TYR A 95 15.17 3.45 -15.34
C TYR A 95 15.54 2.23 -14.49
N ARG A 96 15.01 1.05 -14.79
CA ARG A 96 15.34 -0.17 -14.07
C ARG A 96 16.40 -0.97 -14.82
N LEU A 97 17.63 -0.57 -14.57
CA LEU A 97 18.81 -1.18 -15.20
C LEU A 97 19.41 -2.25 -14.29
N ALA A 98 19.90 -3.32 -14.91
CA ALA A 98 20.76 -4.29 -14.26
C ALA A 98 22.15 -3.70 -13.96
N TYR A 99 22.89 -4.32 -13.05
CA TYR A 99 24.23 -3.86 -12.65
C TYR A 99 25.20 -3.68 -13.84
N GLY A 100 25.02 -4.43 -14.91
CA GLY A 100 25.82 -4.32 -16.15
C GLY A 100 25.34 -3.27 -17.16
N GLY A 101 24.33 -2.42 -16.80
CA GLY A 101 23.78 -1.35 -17.66
C GLY A 101 22.75 -1.81 -18.69
N GLY A 102 22.40 -3.09 -18.75
CA GLY A 102 21.27 -3.61 -19.54
C GLY A 102 19.94 -3.43 -18.83
N GLY A 103 18.80 -3.54 -19.57
CA GLY A 103 17.47 -3.54 -18.97
C GLY A 103 17.23 -4.78 -18.08
N SER A 104 16.39 -4.64 -17.06
CA SER A 104 16.09 -5.71 -16.11
C SER A 104 14.73 -6.42 -16.36
N HIS A 105 13.95 -5.96 -17.32
CA HIS A 105 12.60 -6.43 -17.58
C HIS A 105 12.49 -7.96 -17.74
N ASP A 106 13.40 -8.59 -18.54
CA ASP A 106 13.36 -10.03 -18.76
C ASP A 106 13.65 -10.83 -17.48
N ASP A 107 14.54 -10.32 -16.64
CA ASP A 107 14.88 -10.93 -15.37
C ASP A 107 13.70 -10.86 -14.40
N VAL A 108 13.00 -9.73 -14.34
CA VAL A 108 11.78 -9.56 -13.56
C VAL A 108 10.70 -10.53 -14.04
N MET A 109 10.46 -10.61 -15.34
CA MET A 109 9.46 -11.53 -15.93
C MET A 109 9.81 -13.00 -15.69
N ARG A 110 11.10 -13.34 -15.63
CA ARG A 110 11.56 -14.68 -15.21
C ARG A 110 11.20 -14.93 -13.74
N GLY A 111 11.50 -13.97 -12.85
CA GLY A 111 11.14 -14.06 -11.43
C GLY A 111 9.64 -14.23 -11.21
N ILE A 112 8.81 -13.46 -11.93
CA ILE A 112 7.34 -13.58 -11.86
C ILE A 112 6.86 -14.96 -12.34
N ARG A 113 7.44 -15.51 -13.42
CA ARG A 113 7.11 -16.88 -13.84
C ARG A 113 7.43 -17.90 -12.75
N THR A 114 8.57 -17.73 -12.07
CA THR A 114 8.95 -18.60 -10.94
C THR A 114 7.96 -18.46 -9.77
N LEU A 115 7.54 -17.26 -9.39
CA LEU A 115 6.51 -17.08 -8.35
C LEU A 115 5.21 -17.80 -8.71
N ARG A 116 4.76 -17.69 -9.97
CA ARG A 116 3.55 -18.37 -10.45
C ARG A 116 3.68 -19.89 -10.44
N GLU A 117 4.82 -20.43 -10.85
CA GLU A 117 5.08 -21.87 -10.84
C GLU A 117 4.94 -22.46 -9.45
N TYR A 118 5.40 -21.73 -8.43
CA TYR A 118 5.29 -22.15 -7.03
C TYR A 118 4.03 -21.63 -6.32
N GLN A 119 3.11 -20.97 -7.03
CA GLN A 119 1.87 -20.41 -6.48
C GLN A 119 2.10 -19.42 -5.33
N ALA A 120 3.22 -18.71 -5.34
CA ALA A 120 3.48 -17.62 -4.40
C ALA A 120 2.60 -16.42 -4.74
N GLU A 121 1.99 -15.82 -3.72
CA GLU A 121 1.15 -14.63 -3.89
C GLU A 121 1.99 -13.40 -4.20
N PHE A 122 1.58 -12.64 -5.22
CA PHE A 122 2.26 -11.38 -5.54
C PHE A 122 1.32 -10.32 -6.10
N ASN A 123 1.73 -9.08 -5.91
CA ASN A 123 1.18 -7.89 -6.56
C ASN A 123 2.29 -7.16 -7.33
N THR A 124 1.90 -6.29 -8.24
CA THR A 124 2.83 -5.45 -8.99
C THR A 124 2.88 -4.03 -8.43
N LEU A 125 4.11 -3.50 -8.31
CA LEU A 125 4.36 -2.12 -7.92
C LEU A 125 4.95 -1.39 -9.14
N THR A 126 4.26 -0.35 -9.58
CA THR A 126 4.69 0.50 -10.69
C THR A 126 5.06 1.87 -10.15
N LEU A 127 6.35 2.21 -10.22
CA LEU A 127 6.81 3.57 -9.94
C LEU A 127 6.50 4.45 -11.15
N VAL A 128 5.57 5.38 -10.96
CA VAL A 128 5.12 6.28 -12.02
C VAL A 128 6.09 7.46 -12.11
N ASN A 129 6.84 7.50 -13.18
CA ASN A 129 7.91 8.46 -13.47
C ASN A 129 7.66 9.15 -14.82
N GLU A 130 8.54 10.05 -15.24
CA GLU A 130 8.40 10.82 -16.47
C GLU A 130 8.28 9.96 -17.76
N ALA A 131 8.69 8.69 -17.73
CA ALA A 131 8.60 7.80 -18.88
C ALA A 131 7.21 7.18 -19.03
N ASN A 132 6.68 6.57 -17.97
CA ASN A 132 5.44 5.83 -18.03
C ASN A 132 4.20 6.67 -17.68
N VAL A 133 4.36 7.83 -17.05
CA VAL A 133 3.25 8.73 -16.73
C VAL A 133 2.49 9.19 -17.99
N LYS A 134 3.15 9.25 -19.13
CA LYS A 134 2.58 9.63 -20.43
C LYS A 134 1.92 8.48 -21.19
N GLU A 135 2.07 7.26 -20.67
CA GLU A 135 1.53 6.04 -21.29
C GLU A 135 0.68 5.22 -20.30
N PRO A 136 -0.33 5.83 -19.64
CA PRO A 136 -1.12 5.16 -18.60
C PRO A 136 -1.88 3.95 -19.13
N VAL A 137 -2.54 4.09 -20.29
CA VAL A 137 -3.37 3.04 -20.89
C VAL A 137 -2.50 1.85 -21.31
N GLN A 138 -1.36 2.10 -21.95
CA GLN A 138 -0.41 1.06 -22.33
C GLN A 138 0.16 0.33 -21.12
N THR A 139 0.49 1.08 -20.06
CA THR A 139 0.97 0.51 -18.80
C THR A 139 -0.10 -0.38 -18.16
N TYR A 140 -1.34 0.08 -18.09
CA TYR A 140 -2.45 -0.67 -17.51
C TYR A 140 -2.74 -1.96 -18.30
N HIS A 141 -2.91 -1.85 -19.62
CA HIS A 141 -3.18 -3.01 -20.47
C HIS A 141 -2.02 -4.01 -20.44
N TYR A 142 -0.77 -3.54 -20.46
CA TYR A 142 0.39 -4.42 -20.33
C TYR A 142 0.33 -5.28 -19.06
N LEU A 143 0.00 -4.67 -17.90
CA LEU A 143 -0.13 -5.41 -16.66
C LEU A 143 -1.29 -6.41 -16.71
N CYS A 144 -2.44 -6.01 -17.23
CA CYS A 144 -3.62 -6.86 -17.36
C CYS A 144 -3.41 -8.04 -18.33
N ASP A 145 -2.77 -7.80 -19.49
CA ASP A 145 -2.51 -8.79 -20.52
C ASP A 145 -1.49 -9.85 -20.06
N ASN A 146 -0.58 -9.45 -19.17
CA ASN A 146 0.31 -10.39 -18.48
C ASN A 146 -0.35 -11.09 -17.30
N GLY A 147 -1.64 -10.88 -17.05
CA GLY A 147 -2.39 -11.53 -15.97
C GLY A 147 -1.97 -11.04 -14.57
N PHE A 148 -1.46 -9.82 -14.45
CA PHE A 148 -1.26 -9.18 -13.16
C PHE A 148 -2.60 -8.55 -12.76
N LEU A 149 -3.15 -8.97 -11.64
CA LEU A 149 -4.50 -8.56 -11.23
C LEU A 149 -4.49 -7.66 -9.98
N PHE A 150 -3.34 -7.44 -9.38
CA PHE A 150 -3.16 -6.60 -8.19
C PHE A 150 -2.11 -5.53 -8.47
N HIS A 151 -2.57 -4.31 -8.70
CA HIS A 151 -1.73 -3.17 -9.10
C HIS A 151 -1.57 -2.17 -7.96
N GLN A 152 -0.35 -1.67 -7.79
CA GLN A 152 -0.06 -0.51 -6.97
C GLN A 152 0.75 0.49 -7.77
N TYR A 153 0.20 1.68 -7.98
CA TYR A 153 0.88 2.80 -8.62
C TYR A 153 1.42 3.74 -7.56
N ILE A 154 2.68 4.12 -7.68
CA ILE A 154 3.40 4.95 -6.71
C ILE A 154 3.99 6.13 -7.47
N PRO A 155 3.64 7.39 -7.13
CA PRO A 155 4.21 8.55 -7.81
C PRO A 155 5.69 8.70 -7.47
N CYS A 156 6.52 8.88 -8.49
CA CYS A 156 7.92 9.22 -8.32
C CYS A 156 8.06 10.72 -8.11
N VAL A 157 8.38 11.15 -6.90
CA VAL A 157 8.67 12.53 -6.56
C VAL A 157 9.96 12.54 -5.76
N GLU A 158 11.07 12.83 -6.44
CA GLU A 158 12.40 12.79 -5.83
C GLU A 158 13.08 14.15 -5.95
N PRO A 159 13.60 14.71 -4.86
CA PRO A 159 14.34 15.96 -4.86
C PRO A 159 15.84 15.72 -5.06
N ASP A 160 16.54 16.73 -5.57
CA ASP A 160 18.01 16.85 -5.48
C ASP A 160 18.44 17.32 -4.07
N GLU A 161 19.76 17.47 -3.90
CA GLU A 161 20.34 17.98 -2.63
C GLU A 161 19.85 19.39 -2.24
N ASN A 162 19.45 20.20 -3.24
CA ASN A 162 18.91 21.54 -3.07
C ASN A 162 17.37 21.55 -2.94
N ARG A 163 16.75 20.36 -2.90
CA ARG A 163 15.29 20.17 -2.83
C ARG A 163 14.53 20.64 -4.08
N HIS A 164 15.16 20.61 -5.24
CA HIS A 164 14.48 20.73 -6.52
C HIS A 164 14.04 19.35 -6.99
N VAL A 165 12.85 19.28 -7.57
CA VAL A 165 12.32 18.03 -8.14
C VAL A 165 13.20 17.56 -9.30
N LEU A 166 13.65 16.32 -9.25
CA LEU A 166 14.50 15.72 -10.29
C LEU A 166 13.70 15.48 -11.59
N PRO A 167 14.32 15.60 -12.77
CA PRO A 167 13.62 15.56 -14.07
C PRO A 167 12.86 14.27 -14.38
N PHE A 168 13.22 13.16 -13.75
CA PHE A 168 12.53 11.88 -13.91
C PHE A 168 11.31 11.73 -13.01
N SER A 169 11.05 12.70 -12.12
CA SER A 169 9.84 12.72 -11.28
C SER A 169 8.61 13.06 -12.11
N THR A 170 7.45 12.69 -11.62
CA THR A 170 6.17 13.09 -12.20
C THR A 170 5.65 14.37 -11.53
N SER A 171 5.03 15.25 -12.31
CA SER A 171 4.32 16.43 -11.76
C SER A 171 2.97 16.02 -11.15
N GLY A 172 2.37 16.96 -10.40
CA GLY A 172 1.05 16.75 -9.84
C GLY A 172 -0.01 16.57 -10.93
N GLU A 173 0.02 17.40 -11.97
CA GLU A 173 -0.90 17.34 -13.09
C GLU A 173 -0.79 16.01 -13.84
N GLU A 174 0.41 15.61 -14.23
CA GLU A 174 0.67 14.34 -14.91
C GLU A 174 0.21 13.14 -14.06
N TRP A 175 0.46 13.17 -12.75
CA TRP A 175 -0.03 12.14 -11.83
C TRP A 175 -1.56 12.03 -11.83
N GLY A 176 -2.25 13.17 -11.77
CA GLY A 176 -3.71 13.20 -11.82
C GLY A 176 -4.29 12.68 -13.12
N GLU A 177 -3.73 13.09 -14.25
CA GLU A 177 -4.10 12.60 -15.57
C GLU A 177 -3.86 11.10 -15.72
N PHE A 178 -2.69 10.61 -15.28
CA PHE A 178 -2.36 9.19 -15.24
C PHE A 178 -3.42 8.39 -14.49
N LEU A 179 -3.76 8.80 -13.27
CA LEU A 179 -4.76 8.12 -12.46
C LEU A 179 -6.16 8.16 -13.08
N CYS A 180 -6.57 9.28 -13.72
CA CYS A 180 -7.84 9.38 -14.41
C CYS A 180 -7.95 8.38 -15.56
N HIS A 181 -6.90 8.25 -16.37
CA HIS A 181 -6.87 7.29 -17.48
C HIS A 181 -6.89 5.84 -16.99
N ILE A 182 -6.09 5.51 -15.96
CA ILE A 182 -6.14 4.17 -15.33
C ILE A 182 -7.55 3.87 -14.81
N PHE A 183 -8.16 4.85 -14.12
CA PHE A 183 -9.51 4.69 -13.57
C PHE A 183 -10.56 4.47 -14.67
N ASP A 184 -10.49 5.19 -15.77
CA ASP A 184 -11.45 5.07 -16.87
C ASP A 184 -11.41 3.69 -17.52
N GLU A 185 -10.20 3.10 -17.73
CA GLU A 185 -10.04 1.74 -18.23
C GLU A 185 -10.53 0.72 -17.19
N TRP A 186 -10.09 0.85 -15.95
CA TRP A 186 -10.51 -0.03 -14.86
C TRP A 186 -12.03 0.01 -14.62
N TYR A 187 -12.63 1.19 -14.57
CA TYR A 187 -14.06 1.35 -14.32
C TYR A 187 -14.92 0.74 -15.41
N ARG A 188 -14.47 0.82 -16.67
CA ARG A 188 -15.20 0.33 -17.84
C ARG A 188 -15.22 -1.20 -17.91
N HIS A 189 -14.14 -1.87 -17.49
CA HIS A 189 -13.96 -3.29 -17.78
C HIS A 189 -13.61 -4.18 -16.58
N ASP A 190 -13.03 -3.62 -15.49
CA ASP A 190 -12.23 -4.42 -14.56
C ASP A 190 -12.57 -4.26 -13.07
N THR A 191 -13.65 -3.55 -12.74
CA THR A 191 -14.05 -3.28 -11.34
C THR A 191 -14.24 -4.52 -10.46
N ARG A 192 -14.37 -5.71 -11.08
CA ARG A 192 -14.52 -7.00 -10.40
C ARG A 192 -13.36 -7.97 -10.68
N ARG A 193 -12.40 -7.57 -11.49
CA ARG A 193 -11.30 -8.43 -11.94
C ARG A 193 -9.94 -7.95 -11.48
N VAL A 194 -9.70 -6.66 -11.53
CA VAL A 194 -8.40 -6.05 -11.20
C VAL A 194 -8.52 -5.22 -9.94
N SER A 195 -7.68 -5.50 -8.97
CA SER A 195 -7.50 -4.69 -7.76
C SER A 195 -6.46 -3.62 -8.03
N VAL A 196 -6.85 -2.35 -7.87
CA VAL A 196 -5.92 -1.22 -7.86
C VAL A 196 -5.90 -0.68 -6.44
N ARG A 197 -4.75 -0.79 -5.77
CA ARG A 197 -4.60 -0.50 -4.32
C ARG A 197 -5.22 0.82 -3.88
N LEU A 198 -5.03 1.89 -4.66
CA LEU A 198 -5.61 3.20 -4.37
C LEU A 198 -7.13 3.19 -4.51
N PHE A 199 -7.66 2.55 -5.56
CA PHE A 199 -9.11 2.53 -5.83
C PHE A 199 -9.85 1.69 -4.78
N ASP A 200 -9.26 0.57 -4.38
CA ASP A 200 -9.77 -0.26 -3.28
C ASP A 200 -9.75 0.50 -1.96
N ALA A 201 -8.73 1.34 -1.72
CA ALA A 201 -8.67 2.17 -0.52
C ALA A 201 -9.76 3.26 -0.50
N VAL A 202 -10.04 3.88 -1.64
CA VAL A 202 -11.18 4.83 -1.77
C VAL A 202 -12.49 4.12 -1.51
N LEU A 203 -12.70 2.93 -2.10
CA LEU A 203 -13.91 2.14 -1.87
C LEU A 203 -14.03 1.68 -0.41
N ALA A 204 -12.96 1.23 0.23
CA ALA A 204 -12.97 0.86 1.64
C ALA A 204 -13.36 2.04 2.55
N LEU A 205 -12.85 3.22 2.24
CA LEU A 205 -13.23 4.44 2.97
C LEU A 205 -14.71 4.79 2.76
N LEU A 206 -15.20 4.74 1.51
CA LEU A 206 -16.59 5.05 1.21
C LEU A 206 -17.57 4.01 1.78
N VAL A 207 -17.24 2.71 1.69
CA VAL A 207 -18.13 1.62 2.11
C VAL A 207 -18.13 1.43 3.63
N ASP A 208 -16.95 1.40 4.23
CA ASP A 208 -16.72 0.95 5.61
C ASP A 208 -16.18 2.07 6.52
N GLY A 209 -15.82 3.24 5.98
CA GLY A 209 -15.14 4.30 6.74
C GLY A 209 -13.71 3.96 7.14
N VAL A 210 -13.10 2.94 6.51
CA VAL A 210 -11.78 2.43 6.89
C VAL A 210 -10.69 3.11 6.05
N ARG A 211 -9.71 3.69 6.73
CA ARG A 211 -8.49 4.26 6.14
C ARG A 211 -7.38 3.22 6.20
N ASN A 212 -7.15 2.50 5.10
CA ASN A 212 -6.22 1.37 5.05
C ASN A 212 -4.96 1.64 4.20
N VAL A 213 -4.73 2.91 3.86
CA VAL A 213 -3.49 3.39 3.24
C VAL A 213 -2.98 4.60 3.99
N CYS A 214 -1.65 4.68 4.15
CA CYS A 214 -0.99 5.72 4.92
C CYS A 214 -1.38 7.16 4.48
N PRO A 215 -1.46 7.52 3.17
CA PRO A 215 -1.83 8.86 2.75
C PRO A 215 -3.20 9.34 3.24
N PHE A 216 -4.14 8.44 3.50
CA PHE A 216 -5.49 8.77 3.98
C PHE A 216 -5.58 9.01 5.49
N GLY A 217 -4.51 8.73 6.23
CA GLY A 217 -4.44 9.01 7.66
C GLY A 217 -4.14 10.48 7.94
N ASP A 218 -4.43 10.92 9.15
CA ASP A 218 -4.16 12.26 9.69
C ASP A 218 -2.94 12.30 10.61
N ASP A 219 -2.31 11.16 10.86
CA ASP A 219 -1.09 10.99 11.67
C ASP A 219 -0.13 10.02 10.98
N CYS A 220 1.16 10.34 10.93
CA CYS A 220 2.19 9.50 10.30
C CYS A 220 2.78 8.42 11.23
N ARG A 221 2.24 8.20 12.41
CA ARG A 221 2.64 7.09 13.30
C ARG A 221 1.95 5.78 12.91
N GLN A 222 2.25 5.28 11.70
CA GLN A 222 1.59 4.08 11.15
C GLN A 222 2.42 2.81 11.34
N TYR A 223 3.75 2.93 11.36
CA TYR A 223 4.70 1.82 11.46
C TYR A 223 6.08 2.34 11.85
N PHE A 224 6.98 1.40 12.16
CA PHE A 224 8.41 1.67 12.31
C PHE A 224 9.19 1.15 11.11
N VAL A 225 10.28 1.82 10.80
CA VAL A 225 11.30 1.32 9.87
C VAL A 225 12.52 0.92 10.67
N VAL A 226 12.98 -0.32 10.49
CA VAL A 226 14.17 -0.85 11.14
C VAL A 226 15.25 -1.06 10.10
N GLU A 227 16.32 -0.31 10.20
CA GLU A 227 17.47 -0.41 9.33
C GLU A 227 18.32 -1.66 9.62
N TYR A 228 19.20 -2.02 8.68
CA TYR A 228 20.04 -3.22 8.77
C TYR A 228 20.94 -3.27 10.03
N ASN A 229 21.26 -2.12 10.61
CA ASN A 229 22.06 -1.98 11.84
C ASN A 229 21.20 -1.96 13.12
N GLY A 230 19.88 -2.07 12.99
CA GLY A 230 18.92 -2.05 14.09
C GLY A 230 18.40 -0.67 14.47
N ASP A 231 18.85 0.40 13.84
CA ASP A 231 18.30 1.74 14.07
C ASP A 231 16.86 1.83 13.60
N VAL A 232 16.01 2.53 14.37
CA VAL A 232 14.58 2.65 14.13
C VAL A 232 14.21 4.06 13.75
N PHE A 233 13.38 4.18 12.72
CA PHE A 233 12.91 5.46 12.15
C PHE A 233 11.38 5.46 11.98
N PRO A 234 10.76 6.66 11.88
CA PRO A 234 9.31 6.79 11.80
C PRO A 234 8.72 6.44 10.42
N CYS A 235 9.52 6.50 9.36
CA CYS A 235 9.06 6.27 7.98
C CYS A 235 10.26 6.00 7.07
N ASP A 236 10.06 5.15 6.05
CA ASP A 236 11.08 4.78 5.05
C ASP A 236 11.53 5.95 4.16
N PHE A 237 10.69 6.98 3.98
CA PHE A 237 11.08 8.22 3.32
C PHE A 237 11.88 9.18 4.20
N PHE A 238 12.00 8.93 5.48
CA PHE A 238 12.59 9.84 6.47
C PHE A 238 13.60 9.11 7.37
N VAL A 239 14.50 8.34 6.74
CA VAL A 239 15.64 7.69 7.41
C VAL A 239 16.74 8.73 7.62
N GLU A 240 16.50 9.67 8.53
CA GLU A 240 17.41 10.76 8.84
C GLU A 240 17.86 10.69 10.31
N LYS A 241 19.16 10.93 10.58
CA LYS A 241 19.73 10.83 11.93
C LYS A 241 18.94 11.60 13.00
N ARG A 242 18.39 12.76 12.66
CA ARG A 242 17.57 13.61 13.58
C ARG A 242 16.22 12.99 13.93
N LEU A 243 15.74 12.02 13.13
CA LEU A 243 14.46 11.32 13.31
C LEU A 243 14.64 9.89 13.87
N ARG A 244 15.88 9.52 14.22
CA ARG A 244 16.14 8.21 14.83
C ARG A 244 15.40 8.11 16.16
N LEU A 245 14.59 7.06 16.32
CA LEU A 245 13.78 6.81 17.51
C LEU A 245 14.54 6.00 18.58
N GLY A 246 15.41 5.12 18.15
CA GLY A 246 16.18 4.22 19.00
C GLY A 246 16.88 3.12 18.19
N ASN A 247 17.24 2.02 18.85
CA ASN A 247 17.81 0.83 18.19
C ASN A 247 17.23 -0.43 18.83
N VAL A 248 16.81 -1.40 18.02
CA VAL A 248 16.16 -2.65 18.48
C VAL A 248 17.02 -3.52 19.37
N THR A 249 18.33 -3.27 19.42
CA THR A 249 19.26 -4.01 20.28
C THR A 249 19.39 -3.43 21.69
N SER A 250 18.99 -2.17 21.90
CA SER A 250 19.10 -1.45 23.17
C SER A 250 17.79 -0.90 23.71
N ASP A 251 16.82 -0.65 22.85
CA ASP A 251 15.59 0.07 23.20
C ASP A 251 14.34 -0.80 22.96
N ALA A 252 13.35 -0.71 23.85
CA ALA A 252 12.06 -1.37 23.67
C ALA A 252 11.19 -0.63 22.65
N PHE A 253 10.35 -1.37 21.90
CA PHE A 253 9.43 -0.75 20.94
C PHE A 253 8.45 0.22 21.60
N GLU A 254 7.99 -0.07 22.82
CA GLU A 254 7.12 0.81 23.60
C GLU A 254 7.77 2.16 23.88
N THR A 255 9.04 2.18 24.26
CA THR A 255 9.80 3.42 24.50
C THR A 255 9.91 4.25 23.21
N MET A 256 10.13 3.59 22.07
CA MET A 256 10.20 4.27 20.78
C MET A 256 8.82 4.79 20.34
N GLN A 257 7.76 4.06 20.64
CA GLN A 257 6.35 4.45 20.38
C GLN A 257 5.99 5.73 21.13
N ASP A 258 6.45 5.87 22.37
CA ASP A 258 6.18 7.03 23.22
C ASP A 258 7.17 8.17 23.02
N SER A 259 8.12 8.02 22.10
CA SER A 259 9.14 9.03 21.82
C SER A 259 8.53 10.37 21.40
N PRO A 260 8.98 11.50 21.99
CA PRO A 260 8.59 12.83 21.52
C PRO A 260 8.94 13.08 20.04
N VAL A 261 10.00 12.46 19.54
CA VAL A 261 10.40 12.54 18.12
C VAL A 261 9.32 11.91 17.25
N TYR A 262 8.85 10.70 17.62
CA TYR A 262 7.80 10.02 16.89
C TYR A 262 6.46 10.76 16.95
N ALA A 263 6.08 11.23 18.14
CA ALA A 263 4.87 12.02 18.33
C ALA A 263 4.89 13.33 17.52
N ASN A 264 6.04 14.03 17.49
CA ASN A 264 6.19 15.25 16.69
C ASN A 264 6.17 14.98 15.20
N PHE A 265 6.82 13.89 14.74
CA PHE A 265 6.79 13.48 13.35
C PHE A 265 5.35 13.16 12.91
N GLY A 266 4.61 12.38 13.69
CA GLY A 266 3.25 12.01 13.37
C GLY A 266 2.31 13.19 13.19
N ARG A 267 2.35 14.14 14.15
CA ARG A 267 1.50 15.35 14.12
C ARG A 267 1.77 16.29 12.94
N GLN A 268 2.95 16.25 12.32
CA GLN A 268 3.21 17.05 11.12
C GLN A 268 2.24 16.74 9.97
N LYS A 269 1.67 15.53 9.95
CA LYS A 269 0.68 15.14 8.94
C LYS A 269 -0.55 16.04 8.98
N SER A 270 -1.06 16.37 10.16
CA SER A 270 -2.23 17.24 10.36
C SER A 270 -1.88 18.74 10.26
N CYS A 271 -0.59 19.11 10.17
CA CYS A 271 -0.16 20.49 9.96
C CYS A 271 -0.12 20.80 8.45
N TRP A 272 -1.26 20.78 7.79
CA TRP A 272 -1.36 21.03 6.35
C TRP A 272 -1.50 22.51 5.97
N HIS A 273 -1.53 22.80 4.68
CA HIS A 273 -1.74 24.14 4.14
C HIS A 273 -3.19 24.60 4.38
N SER A 274 -3.39 25.92 4.59
CA SER A 274 -4.73 26.50 4.82
C SER A 274 -5.74 26.19 3.71
N ASP A 275 -5.29 26.07 2.45
CA ASP A 275 -6.15 25.67 1.33
C ASP A 275 -6.76 24.27 1.49
N CYS A 276 -6.20 23.45 2.40
CA CYS A 276 -6.74 22.12 2.67
C CYS A 276 -7.97 22.18 3.60
N ASP A 277 -8.13 23.25 4.40
CA ASP A 277 -9.24 23.40 5.35
C ASP A 277 -10.60 23.51 4.61
N ASP A 278 -10.61 24.25 3.50
CA ASP A 278 -11.81 24.45 2.67
C ASP A 278 -11.85 23.53 1.44
N CYS A 279 -10.94 22.58 1.32
CA CYS A 279 -10.88 21.69 0.17
C CYS A 279 -11.98 20.63 0.23
N GLU A 280 -12.80 20.52 -0.81
CA GLU A 280 -13.86 19.50 -0.93
C GLU A 280 -13.36 18.06 -0.82
N PHE A 281 -12.07 17.81 -1.09
CA PHE A 281 -11.41 16.49 -0.98
C PHE A 281 -10.52 16.36 0.27
N GLY A 282 -10.50 17.37 1.16
CA GLY A 282 -9.68 17.34 2.39
C GLY A 282 -9.96 16.11 3.26
N TRP A 283 -11.21 15.69 3.33
CA TRP A 283 -11.67 14.53 4.11
C TRP A 283 -11.05 13.18 3.67
N ILE A 284 -10.63 13.03 2.42
CA ILE A 284 -9.98 11.83 1.89
C ILE A 284 -8.47 12.04 1.71
N CYS A 285 -8.06 13.18 1.14
CA CYS A 285 -6.67 13.49 0.82
C CYS A 285 -5.81 13.69 2.07
N GLN A 286 -6.36 14.30 3.14
CA GLN A 286 -5.64 14.58 4.40
C GLN A 286 -4.29 15.27 4.18
N GLY A 287 -4.24 16.22 3.21
CA GLY A 287 -3.02 16.95 2.85
C GLY A 287 -1.94 16.10 2.18
N ASP A 288 -2.25 14.88 1.73
CA ASP A 288 -1.32 13.94 1.08
C ASP A 288 -0.12 13.51 1.96
N CYS A 289 0.81 12.75 1.42
CA CYS A 289 2.01 12.28 2.12
C CYS A 289 2.96 13.42 2.51
N LEU A 290 3.56 13.35 3.70
CA LEU A 290 4.58 14.31 4.14
C LEU A 290 5.77 14.37 3.18
N LYS A 291 6.14 13.26 2.52
CA LYS A 291 7.21 13.27 1.51
C LYS A 291 6.95 14.33 0.46
N HIS A 292 5.73 14.38 -0.09
CA HIS A 292 5.36 15.30 -1.17
C HIS A 292 5.17 16.76 -0.71
N ARG A 293 5.26 17.02 0.60
CA ARG A 293 5.22 18.36 1.18
C ARG A 293 6.58 18.83 1.67
N LEU A 294 7.41 17.90 2.17
CA LEU A 294 8.68 18.20 2.82
C LEU A 294 9.89 18.07 1.89
N CYS A 295 9.82 17.21 0.87
CA CYS A 295 10.94 16.94 -0.01
C CYS A 295 11.33 18.15 -0.87
N THR A 296 10.39 19.01 -1.20
CA THR A 296 10.64 20.25 -1.95
C THR A 296 10.44 21.49 -1.09
N GLY A 297 11.04 22.62 -1.45
CA GLY A 297 10.74 23.95 -0.89
C GLY A 297 10.90 24.19 0.62
N GLY A 298 11.94 23.68 1.27
CA GLY A 298 12.33 24.16 2.60
C GLY A 298 11.89 23.34 3.80
N GLY A 299 11.12 22.25 3.61
CA GLY A 299 10.79 21.31 4.69
C GLY A 299 9.70 21.76 5.67
N ASP A 300 8.83 22.70 5.28
CA ASP A 300 7.65 23.10 6.06
C ASP A 300 6.48 22.13 5.80
N PRO A 301 5.95 21.44 6.83
CA PRO A 301 4.82 20.53 6.69
C PRO A 301 3.51 21.22 6.27
N ARG A 302 3.42 22.55 6.44
CA ARG A 302 2.27 23.36 6.02
C ARG A 302 2.29 23.70 4.52
N ARG A 303 3.31 23.26 3.81
CA ARG A 303 3.35 23.42 2.37
C ARG A 303 2.30 22.57 1.68
N LEU A 304 1.75 23.07 0.58
CA LEU A 304 0.87 22.28 -0.27
C LEU A 304 1.67 21.13 -0.90
N SER A 305 1.06 19.95 -1.00
CA SER A 305 1.68 18.80 -1.67
C SER A 305 1.96 19.12 -3.14
N ASP A 306 3.12 18.71 -3.63
CA ASP A 306 3.48 18.81 -5.05
C ASP A 306 2.48 18.04 -5.95
N LEU A 307 1.78 17.05 -5.40
CA LEU A 307 0.76 16.27 -6.09
C LEU A 307 -0.67 16.81 -5.92
N CYS A 308 -0.86 17.93 -5.20
CA CYS A 308 -2.19 18.49 -4.91
C CYS A 308 -3.03 18.74 -6.17
N PRO A 309 -2.52 19.32 -7.28
CA PRO A 309 -3.31 19.50 -8.50
C PRO A 309 -3.83 18.17 -9.04
N GLY A 310 -3.02 17.14 -9.03
CA GLY A 310 -3.37 15.78 -9.48
C GLY A 310 -4.43 15.13 -8.61
N TRP A 311 -4.34 15.25 -7.29
CA TRP A 311 -5.35 14.72 -6.39
C TRP A 311 -6.70 15.40 -6.60
N LYS A 312 -6.74 16.73 -6.76
CA LYS A 312 -7.97 17.46 -7.09
C LYS A 312 -8.56 16.99 -8.41
N LEU A 313 -7.74 16.86 -9.45
CA LEU A 313 -8.18 16.38 -10.76
C LEU A 313 -8.75 14.95 -10.65
N PHE A 314 -8.02 14.03 -10.02
CA PHE A 314 -8.43 12.64 -9.87
C PHE A 314 -9.75 12.49 -9.12
N TYR A 315 -9.90 13.12 -7.95
CA TYR A 315 -11.12 13.01 -7.18
C TYR A 315 -12.32 13.69 -7.85
N SER A 316 -12.13 14.85 -8.47
CA SER A 316 -13.18 15.51 -9.25
C SER A 316 -13.68 14.63 -10.39
N HIS A 317 -12.77 13.93 -11.07
CA HIS A 317 -13.09 13.05 -12.18
C HIS A 317 -13.79 11.75 -11.76
N THR A 318 -13.43 11.21 -10.58
CA THR A 318 -13.77 9.81 -10.23
C THR A 318 -14.79 9.67 -9.12
N MET A 319 -14.93 10.65 -8.20
CA MET A 319 -15.65 10.47 -6.94
C MET A 319 -17.10 10.01 -7.13
N LYS A 320 -17.86 10.62 -8.05
CA LYS A 320 -19.25 10.22 -8.31
C LYS A 320 -19.38 8.75 -8.74
N ARG A 321 -18.40 8.25 -9.49
CA ARG A 321 -18.38 6.85 -9.95
C ARG A 321 -17.97 5.92 -8.81
N PHE A 322 -17.04 6.33 -7.96
CA PHE A 322 -16.72 5.60 -6.73
C PHE A 322 -17.92 5.50 -5.78
N GLU A 323 -18.69 6.58 -5.60
CA GLU A 323 -19.92 6.56 -4.79
C GLU A 323 -20.93 5.56 -5.33
N THR A 324 -21.11 5.51 -6.67
CA THR A 324 -21.97 4.51 -7.32
C THR A 324 -21.50 3.10 -7.04
N LEU A 325 -20.20 2.80 -7.22
CA LEU A 325 -19.62 1.48 -6.90
C LEU A 325 -19.77 1.13 -5.42
N ALA A 326 -19.57 2.09 -4.52
CA ALA A 326 -19.73 1.88 -3.09
C ALA A 326 -21.18 1.50 -2.71
N GLU A 327 -22.17 2.11 -3.37
CA GLU A 327 -23.60 1.73 -3.21
C GLU A 327 -23.86 0.31 -3.72
N GLU A 328 -23.29 -0.07 -4.86
CA GLU A 328 -23.39 -1.42 -5.41
C GLU A 328 -22.78 -2.45 -4.46
N VAL A 329 -21.57 -2.21 -3.97
CA VAL A 329 -20.89 -3.09 -3.00
C VAL A 329 -21.73 -3.25 -1.72
N ARG A 330 -22.25 -2.15 -1.17
CA ARG A 330 -23.14 -2.21 -0.01
C ARG A 330 -24.41 -3.01 -0.30
N ALA A 331 -25.01 -2.86 -1.49
CA ALA A 331 -26.20 -3.59 -1.90
C ALA A 331 -25.93 -5.09 -2.03
N GLU A 332 -24.78 -5.47 -2.58
CA GLU A 332 -24.36 -6.87 -2.70
C GLU A 332 -24.08 -7.51 -1.35
N ARG A 333 -23.35 -6.82 -0.46
CA ARG A 333 -23.10 -7.31 0.91
C ARG A 333 -24.41 -7.54 1.67
N ARG A 334 -25.39 -6.62 1.51
CA ARG A 334 -26.72 -6.77 2.10
C ARG A 334 -27.44 -8.01 1.57
N ARG A 335 -27.39 -8.23 0.22
CA ARG A 335 -27.99 -9.42 -0.38
C ARG A 335 -27.35 -10.72 0.11
N SER A 336 -26.01 -10.76 0.12
CA SER A 336 -25.26 -11.93 0.60
C SER A 336 -25.57 -12.26 2.07
N ALA A 337 -25.58 -11.25 2.94
CA ALA A 337 -25.93 -11.45 4.35
C ALA A 337 -27.37 -11.95 4.53
N MET A 338 -28.31 -11.48 3.71
CA MET A 338 -29.67 -11.97 3.73
C MET A 338 -29.78 -13.43 3.26
N MET A 339 -29.08 -13.78 2.18
CA MET A 339 -29.06 -15.17 1.65
C MET A 339 -28.42 -16.13 2.66
N GLN A 340 -27.36 -15.73 3.33
CA GLN A 340 -26.71 -16.52 4.38
C GLN A 340 -27.67 -16.78 5.56
N ARG A 341 -28.44 -15.77 5.99
CA ARG A 341 -29.45 -15.96 7.04
C ARG A 341 -30.54 -16.94 6.62
N LEU A 342 -31.02 -16.85 5.38
CA LEU A 342 -32.00 -17.80 4.83
C LEU A 342 -31.45 -19.22 4.78
N SER A 343 -30.20 -19.42 4.35
CA SER A 343 -29.56 -20.73 4.33
C SER A 343 -29.40 -21.36 5.73
N MET A 344 -29.31 -20.51 6.78
CA MET A 344 -29.27 -20.95 8.17
C MET A 344 -30.68 -21.19 8.76
N GLY A 345 -31.74 -21.19 7.93
CA GLY A 345 -33.12 -21.41 8.39
C GLY A 345 -33.72 -20.26 9.22
N GLN A 346 -33.09 -19.07 9.22
CA GLN A 346 -33.63 -17.92 9.96
C GLN A 346 -34.81 -17.31 9.18
N PRO A 347 -35.94 -17.00 9.84
CA PRO A 347 -37.08 -16.39 9.17
C PRO A 347 -36.73 -15.02 8.59
N LEU A 348 -37.41 -14.68 7.49
CA LEU A 348 -37.34 -13.32 6.94
C LEU A 348 -37.91 -12.33 7.95
N PRO A 349 -37.31 -11.15 8.08
CA PRO A 349 -37.84 -10.08 8.91
C PRO A 349 -39.25 -9.67 8.44
N GLY A 350 -40.09 -9.25 9.35
CA GLY A 350 -41.36 -8.61 9.03
C GLY A 350 -41.13 -7.34 8.21
N ARG A 351 -42.09 -6.94 7.37
CA ARG A 351 -41.97 -5.76 6.50
C ARG A 351 -41.54 -4.49 7.23
N ASN A 352 -41.89 -4.33 8.48
CA ASN A 352 -41.61 -3.13 9.29
C ASN A 352 -40.40 -3.28 10.22
N ASP A 353 -39.84 -4.48 10.34
CA ASP A 353 -38.68 -4.73 11.20
C ASP A 353 -37.44 -4.00 10.71
N PRO A 354 -36.45 -3.76 11.59
CA PRO A 354 -35.14 -3.27 11.16
C PRO A 354 -34.52 -4.22 10.12
N CYS A 355 -33.96 -3.65 9.06
CA CYS A 355 -33.35 -4.47 8.03
C CYS A 355 -32.11 -5.19 8.58
N PRO A 356 -31.99 -6.52 8.44
CA PRO A 356 -30.89 -7.29 8.98
C PRO A 356 -29.52 -6.97 8.36
N CYS A 357 -29.51 -6.13 7.31
CA CYS A 357 -28.28 -5.65 6.71
C CYS A 357 -27.57 -4.53 7.50
N GLY A 358 -28.11 -4.12 8.65
CA GLY A 358 -27.51 -3.06 9.48
C GLY A 358 -27.76 -1.63 8.97
N SER A 359 -28.54 -1.43 7.91
CA SER A 359 -28.78 -0.08 7.32
C SER A 359 -29.63 0.86 8.19
N GLY A 360 -30.15 0.40 9.34
CA GLY A 360 -31.10 1.15 10.17
C GLY A 360 -32.49 1.40 9.54
N ARG A 361 -32.69 0.98 8.29
CA ARG A 361 -33.98 1.16 7.57
C ARG A 361 -34.92 -0.03 7.82
N LYS A 362 -36.23 0.20 7.70
CA LYS A 362 -37.21 -0.90 7.72
C LYS A 362 -36.98 -1.85 6.53
N PHE A 363 -37.18 -3.17 6.75
CA PHE A 363 -36.93 -4.21 5.74
C PHE A 363 -37.62 -3.90 4.39
N LYS A 364 -38.91 -3.50 4.39
CA LYS A 364 -39.66 -3.13 3.17
C LYS A 364 -39.07 -1.93 2.42
N LYS A 365 -38.27 -1.07 3.09
CA LYS A 365 -37.63 0.11 2.48
C LYS A 365 -36.14 -0.12 2.17
N CYS A 366 -35.67 -1.35 2.31
CA CYS A 366 -34.28 -1.76 2.11
C CYS A 366 -34.22 -3.09 1.33
N CYS A 367 -33.72 -4.17 1.92
CA CYS A 367 -33.54 -5.46 1.24
C CYS A 367 -34.86 -6.15 0.84
N GLY A 368 -35.96 -5.84 1.50
CA GLY A 368 -37.30 -6.32 1.18
C GLY A 368 -38.06 -5.50 0.15
N ARG A 369 -37.42 -4.51 -0.50
CA ARG A 369 -38.01 -3.77 -1.62
C ARG A 369 -38.03 -4.71 -2.82
N ARG A 370 -39.22 -5.15 -3.21
CA ARG A 370 -39.40 -5.84 -4.49
C ARG A 370 -39.07 -4.82 -5.60
N THR A 371 -38.14 -5.14 -6.48
CA THR A 371 -37.90 -4.46 -7.74
C THR A 371 -39.14 -4.54 -8.60
#